data_c184eb9a67d947c7095fee217d628826
#
_entry.id   c184eb9a67d947c7095fee217d628826
#
_cell.length_a   1.000
_cell.length_b   1.000
_cell.length_c   1.000
_cell.angle_alpha   90.00
_cell.angle_beta   90.00
_cell.angle_gamma   90.00
#
_symmetry.space_group_name_H-M   'P 1'
#
loop_
_entity.id
_entity.type
_entity.pdbx_description
1 polymer ?
#
loop_
_entity_poly.entity_id
_entity_poly.type
_entity_poly.pdbx_seq_one_letter_code
_entity_poly.pdbx_strand_id
1 'polypeptide(L)'
;LTLALAAAAALPGLAVYPMPIQTASETEAVYLFNADTGKTILNQNAEQQQYVASLTKLMTALLLLESGKDLNGEVTVPTALTQEFRDIQNANGTTMGLRIGETVRRIDLLNAMLIVSANDAASVIAWDVGGSVVGFVQQMNARAEELGCTGTNFTCAHGLFDYGNVSTAQDLAKIAAACAANQTFAQVAGTASYVLPATNLRKAEHTISSSNSLMNSESANY
;
A
#
# COMPACT_ATOMS: atom_id res chain seq x y z
N LEU A 1 -10.56 5.55 -3.46
CA LEU A 1 -11.08 4.28 -2.92
C LEU A 1 -11.01 4.37 -1.41
N THR A 2 -12.15 4.54 -0.75
CA THR A 2 -12.23 4.61 0.72
C THR A 2 -12.46 3.20 1.24
N LEU A 3 -11.47 2.61 1.88
CA LEU A 3 -11.64 1.36 2.62
C LEU A 3 -12.26 1.71 3.98
N ALA A 4 -13.57 1.55 4.12
CA ALA A 4 -14.24 1.67 5.40
C ALA A 4 -14.33 0.29 6.06
N LEU A 5 -13.51 0.05 7.08
CA LEU A 5 -13.64 -1.11 7.96
C LEU A 5 -14.65 -0.75 9.05
N ALA A 6 -15.89 -1.20 8.91
CA ALA A 6 -16.90 -1.07 9.95
C ALA A 6 -17.00 -2.39 10.72
N ALA A 7 -16.50 -2.44 11.94
CA ALA A 7 -16.79 -3.51 12.88
C ALA A 7 -18.14 -3.21 13.56
N ALA A 8 -19.19 -3.93 13.20
CA ALA A 8 -20.47 -3.85 13.87
C ALA A 8 -20.55 -4.92 14.98
N ALA A 9 -20.48 -4.48 16.24
CA ALA A 9 -20.90 -5.30 17.37
C ALA A 9 -22.43 -5.46 17.31
N ALA A 10 -22.91 -6.68 17.12
CA ALA A 10 -24.34 -6.96 17.12
C ALA A 10 -24.91 -6.84 18.52
N LEU A 11 -25.69 -5.80 18.78
CA LEU A 11 -26.60 -5.73 19.93
C LEU A 11 -27.85 -6.55 19.62
N PRO A 12 -28.30 -7.45 20.51
CA PRO A 12 -29.50 -8.22 20.29
C PRO A 12 -30.72 -7.29 20.33
N GLY A 13 -31.46 -7.22 19.22
CA GLY A 13 -32.77 -6.56 19.18
C GLY A 13 -32.94 -5.36 18.25
N LEU A 14 -31.90 -4.91 17.55
CA LEU A 14 -32.04 -3.89 16.52
C LEU A 14 -32.25 -4.56 15.16
N ALA A 15 -33.42 -4.36 14.55
CA ALA A 15 -33.64 -4.69 13.14
C ALA A 15 -32.67 -3.86 12.29
N VAL A 16 -31.61 -4.51 11.77
CA VAL A 16 -30.74 -3.88 10.79
C VAL A 16 -31.54 -3.77 9.51
N TYR A 17 -32.10 -2.60 9.24
CA TYR A 17 -32.61 -2.30 7.91
C TYR A 17 -31.40 -2.32 6.97
N PRO A 18 -31.40 -3.20 5.94
CA PRO A 18 -30.33 -3.19 4.96
C PRO A 18 -30.41 -1.87 4.20
N MET A 19 -29.58 -0.90 4.58
CA MET A 19 -29.39 0.27 3.72
C MET A 19 -28.70 -0.22 2.46
N PRO A 20 -29.25 0.05 1.27
CA PRO A 20 -28.56 -0.30 0.03
C PRO A 20 -27.25 0.49 0.00
N ILE A 21 -26.12 -0.23 -0.09
CA ILE A 21 -24.82 0.38 -0.32
C ILE A 21 -24.89 0.94 -1.75
N GLN A 22 -24.89 2.27 -1.85
CA GLN A 22 -24.88 2.95 -3.15
C GLN A 22 -23.42 3.15 -3.57
N THR A 23 -23.10 2.68 -4.78
CA THR A 23 -21.83 2.98 -5.43
C THR A 23 -21.95 4.30 -6.19
N ALA A 24 -20.85 5.04 -6.33
CA ALA A 24 -20.85 6.35 -6.97
C ALA A 24 -21.16 6.27 -8.49
N SER A 25 -20.86 5.14 -9.13
CA SER A 25 -21.03 4.90 -10.56
C SER A 25 -21.21 3.42 -10.88
N GLU A 26 -22.01 3.11 -11.90
CA GLU A 26 -22.16 1.74 -12.41
C GLU A 26 -20.87 1.15 -12.99
N THR A 27 -19.93 1.99 -13.39
CA THR A 27 -18.62 1.57 -13.92
C THR A 27 -17.56 1.38 -12.83
N GLU A 28 -17.87 1.73 -11.59
CA GLU A 28 -16.96 1.57 -10.47
C GLU A 28 -16.79 0.08 -10.11
N ALA A 29 -15.56 -0.33 -9.84
CA ALA A 29 -15.26 -1.67 -9.33
C ALA A 29 -15.21 -1.63 -7.80
N VAL A 30 -16.11 -2.37 -7.16
CA VAL A 30 -16.24 -2.41 -5.69
C VAL A 30 -16.33 -3.85 -5.20
N TYR A 31 -15.55 -4.16 -4.18
CA TYR A 31 -15.63 -5.43 -3.48
C TYR A 31 -15.59 -5.19 -1.97
N LEU A 32 -16.65 -5.59 -1.28
CA LEU A 32 -16.74 -5.55 0.17
C LEU A 32 -16.98 -6.95 0.70
N PHE A 33 -16.16 -7.41 1.61
CA PHE A 33 -16.32 -8.70 2.26
C PHE A 33 -16.01 -8.61 3.76
N ASN A 34 -16.55 -9.55 4.51
CA ASN A 34 -16.18 -9.74 5.90
C ASN A 34 -14.91 -10.59 5.97
N ALA A 35 -13.81 -10.04 6.50
CA ALA A 35 -12.52 -10.70 6.52
C ALA A 35 -12.48 -11.95 7.43
N ASP A 36 -13.29 -11.97 8.51
CA ASP A 36 -13.31 -13.09 9.45
C ASP A 36 -14.07 -14.31 8.90
N THR A 37 -15.13 -14.05 8.12
CA THR A 37 -16.03 -15.12 7.62
C THR A 37 -15.83 -15.42 6.14
N GLY A 38 -15.10 -14.58 5.41
CA GLY A 38 -14.97 -14.64 3.94
C GLY A 38 -16.25 -14.28 3.18
N LYS A 39 -17.34 -13.89 3.88
CA LYS A 39 -18.62 -13.61 3.24
C LYS A 39 -18.58 -12.32 2.44
N THR A 40 -18.88 -12.40 1.15
CA THR A 40 -19.06 -11.22 0.29
C THR A 40 -20.33 -10.46 0.67
N ILE A 41 -20.22 -9.17 0.86
CA ILE A 41 -21.31 -8.23 1.22
C ILE A 41 -21.73 -7.45 -0.02
N LEU A 42 -20.75 -6.97 -0.81
CA LEU A 42 -20.98 -6.25 -2.07
C LEU A 42 -19.95 -6.71 -3.11
N ASN A 43 -20.42 -6.99 -4.31
CA ASN A 43 -19.62 -7.29 -5.49
C ASN A 43 -20.20 -6.53 -6.68
N GLN A 44 -19.49 -5.51 -7.14
CA GLN A 44 -19.83 -4.76 -8.35
C GLN A 44 -18.58 -4.67 -9.20
N ASN A 45 -18.60 -5.21 -10.40
CA ASN A 45 -17.45 -5.22 -11.33
C ASN A 45 -16.12 -5.64 -10.68
N ALA A 46 -16.18 -6.45 -9.59
CA ALA A 46 -15.02 -6.69 -8.74
C ALA A 46 -13.93 -7.52 -9.40
N GLU A 47 -14.23 -8.23 -10.49
CA GLU A 47 -13.29 -9.01 -11.29
C GLU A 47 -12.76 -8.25 -12.53
N GLN A 48 -13.28 -7.03 -12.77
CA GLN A 48 -12.81 -6.22 -13.87
C GLN A 48 -11.42 -5.67 -13.58
N GLN A 49 -10.47 -5.90 -14.50
CA GLN A 49 -9.13 -5.32 -14.39
C GLN A 49 -9.18 -3.80 -14.48
N GLN A 50 -8.44 -3.16 -13.58
CA GLN A 50 -8.28 -1.72 -13.46
C GLN A 50 -6.80 -1.36 -13.30
N TYR A 51 -6.44 -0.14 -13.68
CA TYR A 51 -5.15 0.44 -13.30
C TYR A 51 -5.19 0.81 -11.82
N VAL A 52 -4.31 0.18 -11.03
CA VAL A 52 -4.42 0.22 -9.56
C VAL A 52 -3.56 1.28 -8.90
N ALA A 53 -2.76 1.99 -9.67
CA ALA A 53 -1.92 3.07 -9.17
C ALA A 53 -1.20 2.68 -7.85
N SER A 54 -1.21 3.57 -6.87
CA SER A 54 -0.51 3.36 -5.58
C SER A 54 -1.05 2.21 -4.72
N LEU A 55 -2.16 1.56 -5.09
CA LEU A 55 -2.58 0.34 -4.41
C LEU A 55 -1.59 -0.82 -4.65
N THR A 56 -0.76 -0.75 -5.68
CA THR A 56 0.42 -1.59 -5.90
C THR A 56 1.29 -1.71 -4.63
N LYS A 57 1.43 -0.63 -3.86
CA LYS A 57 2.25 -0.57 -2.64
C LYS A 57 1.77 -1.49 -1.52
N LEU A 58 0.54 -2.00 -1.58
CA LEU A 58 0.08 -3.04 -0.66
C LEU A 58 0.94 -4.31 -0.82
N MET A 59 1.17 -4.77 -2.05
CA MET A 59 2.02 -5.92 -2.31
C MET A 59 3.48 -5.64 -1.94
N THR A 60 3.97 -4.42 -2.19
CA THR A 60 5.33 -4.01 -1.78
C THR A 60 5.49 -4.06 -0.26
N ALA A 61 4.51 -3.57 0.50
CA ALA A 61 4.50 -3.64 1.95
C ALA A 61 4.44 -5.10 2.45
N LEU A 62 3.58 -5.91 1.85
CA LEU A 62 3.43 -7.32 2.19
C LEU A 62 4.75 -8.07 2.06
N LEU A 63 5.43 -7.95 0.92
CA LEU A 63 6.70 -8.63 0.67
C LEU A 63 7.82 -8.14 1.59
N LEU A 64 7.89 -6.84 1.91
CA LEU A 64 8.85 -6.35 2.91
C LEU A 64 8.60 -7.02 4.26
N LEU A 65 7.35 -7.08 4.71
CA LEU A 65 6.98 -7.65 6.01
C LEU A 65 7.16 -9.17 6.08
N GLU A 66 6.98 -9.88 4.96
CA GLU A 66 7.20 -11.31 4.84
C GLU A 66 8.68 -11.68 4.60
N SER A 67 9.55 -10.73 4.25
CA SER A 67 10.96 -10.98 3.91
C SER A 67 11.81 -11.47 5.09
N GLY A 68 11.34 -11.31 6.33
CA GLY A 68 12.10 -11.60 7.54
C GLY A 68 13.23 -10.62 7.85
N LYS A 69 13.39 -9.55 7.05
CA LYS A 69 14.40 -8.52 7.30
C LYS A 69 14.05 -7.71 8.54
N ASP A 70 15.07 -7.37 9.34
CA ASP A 70 14.90 -6.45 10.46
C ASP A 70 14.44 -5.07 9.97
N LEU A 71 13.25 -4.65 10.37
CA LEU A 71 12.67 -3.37 9.99
C LEU A 71 13.43 -2.17 10.58
N ASN A 72 14.12 -2.35 11.70
CA ASN A 72 15.00 -1.33 12.27
C ASN A 72 16.40 -1.33 11.62
N GLY A 73 16.72 -2.37 10.85
CA GLY A 73 17.94 -2.43 10.07
C GLY A 73 17.95 -1.41 8.95
N GLU A 74 19.14 -0.91 8.66
CA GLU A 74 19.37 0.12 7.67
C GLU A 74 19.56 -0.45 6.26
N VAL A 75 19.23 0.37 5.27
CA VAL A 75 19.54 0.16 3.86
C VAL A 75 20.08 1.44 3.26
N THR A 76 21.14 1.31 2.45
CA THR A 76 21.71 2.44 1.70
C THR A 76 21.14 2.44 0.28
N VAL A 77 20.60 3.59 -0.14
CA VAL A 77 20.03 3.77 -1.49
C VAL A 77 21.11 3.55 -2.55
N PRO A 78 21.00 2.51 -3.40
CA PRO A 78 22.05 2.15 -4.31
C PRO A 78 22.06 3.04 -5.57
N THR A 79 23.23 3.19 -6.18
CA THR A 79 23.38 3.93 -7.46
C THR A 79 22.56 3.33 -8.60
N ALA A 80 22.24 2.06 -8.53
CA ALA A 80 21.40 1.37 -9.50
C ALA A 80 19.98 1.96 -9.61
N LEU A 81 19.47 2.65 -8.57
CA LEU A 81 18.17 3.32 -8.60
C LEU A 81 18.21 4.74 -9.21
N THR A 82 19.35 5.19 -9.73
CA THR A 82 19.47 6.56 -10.27
C THR A 82 18.48 6.82 -11.41
N GLN A 83 18.30 5.86 -12.33
CA GLN A 83 17.35 6.03 -13.44
C GLN A 83 15.90 5.94 -12.94
N GLU A 84 15.61 4.99 -12.08
CA GLU A 84 14.30 4.83 -11.43
C GLU A 84 13.85 6.12 -10.74
N PHE A 85 14.72 6.78 -9.97
CA PHE A 85 14.39 8.04 -9.30
C PHE A 85 14.15 9.19 -10.29
N ARG A 86 14.86 9.22 -11.41
CA ARG A 86 14.59 10.18 -12.49
C ARG A 86 13.22 9.95 -13.12
N ASP A 87 12.88 8.69 -13.37
CA ASP A 87 11.59 8.32 -13.98
C ASP A 87 10.42 8.67 -13.04
N ILE A 88 10.57 8.42 -11.74
CA ILE A 88 9.62 8.86 -10.70
C ILE A 88 9.46 10.39 -10.73
N GLN A 89 10.56 11.13 -10.80
CA GLN A 89 10.54 12.60 -10.83
C GLN A 89 9.90 13.12 -12.12
N ASN A 90 10.22 12.56 -13.27
CA ASN A 90 9.64 12.94 -14.55
C ASN A 90 8.12 12.68 -14.61
N ALA A 91 7.65 11.65 -13.93
CA ALA A 91 6.24 11.34 -13.78
C ALA A 91 5.53 12.16 -12.69
N ASN A 92 6.21 13.12 -12.06
CA ASN A 92 5.72 13.87 -10.90
C ASN A 92 5.24 12.96 -9.76
N GLY A 93 5.91 11.82 -9.57
CA GLY A 93 5.58 10.86 -8.52
C GLY A 93 5.88 11.41 -7.13
N THR A 94 5.01 11.14 -6.17
CA THR A 94 5.23 11.50 -4.76
C THR A 94 6.47 10.78 -4.22
N THR A 95 7.31 11.49 -3.47
CA THR A 95 8.54 10.94 -2.87
C THR A 95 8.71 11.44 -1.44
N MET A 96 9.52 10.73 -0.65
CA MET A 96 10.04 11.25 0.63
C MET A 96 11.35 12.02 0.45
N GLY A 97 11.85 12.14 -0.78
CA GLY A 97 13.04 12.88 -1.15
C GLY A 97 14.34 12.14 -0.88
N LEU A 98 14.39 10.83 -1.08
CA LEU A 98 15.60 10.02 -0.95
C LEU A 98 16.65 10.39 -2.01
N ARG A 99 17.90 10.26 -1.61
CA ARG A 99 19.06 10.50 -2.47
C ARG A 99 19.94 9.26 -2.56
N ILE A 100 20.58 9.08 -3.68
CA ILE A 100 21.59 8.02 -3.86
C ILE A 100 22.67 8.13 -2.79
N GLY A 101 22.98 7.02 -2.12
CA GLY A 101 23.92 6.96 -0.99
C GLY A 101 23.32 7.37 0.37
N GLU A 102 22.03 7.71 0.42
CA GLU A 102 21.34 7.94 1.69
C GLU A 102 21.06 6.63 2.40
N THR A 103 21.33 6.58 3.72
CA THR A 103 21.11 5.40 4.56
C THR A 103 19.91 5.65 5.46
N VAL A 104 18.91 4.75 5.40
CA VAL A 104 17.63 4.89 6.09
C VAL A 104 17.20 3.53 6.64
N ARG A 105 16.37 3.52 7.68
CA ARG A 105 15.80 2.28 8.22
C ARG A 105 14.65 1.79 7.34
N ARG A 106 14.46 0.48 7.28
CA ARG A 106 13.34 -0.13 6.56
C ARG A 106 11.98 0.31 7.08
N ILE A 107 11.87 0.50 8.40
CA ILE A 107 10.62 1.00 9.01
C ILE A 107 10.30 2.44 8.55
N ASP A 108 11.30 3.29 8.32
CA ASP A 108 11.09 4.65 7.83
C ASP A 108 10.63 4.65 6.37
N LEU A 109 11.14 3.73 5.55
CA LEU A 109 10.67 3.50 4.19
C LEU A 109 9.21 3.01 4.17
N LEU A 110 8.87 2.05 5.02
CA LEU A 110 7.50 1.52 5.13
C LEU A 110 6.52 2.62 5.53
N ASN A 111 6.85 3.43 6.54
CA ASN A 111 6.02 4.55 6.97
C ASN A 111 5.86 5.59 5.84
N ALA A 112 6.93 6.01 5.18
CA ALA A 112 6.86 6.97 4.09
C ALA A 112 6.03 6.42 2.91
N MET A 113 6.22 5.15 2.56
CA MET A 113 5.48 4.51 1.49
C MET A 113 3.97 4.44 1.76
N LEU A 114 3.55 4.10 2.99
CA LEU A 114 2.14 3.93 3.32
C LEU A 114 1.44 5.25 3.72
N ILE A 115 2.14 6.18 4.36
CA ILE A 115 1.53 7.44 4.86
C ILE A 115 1.42 8.49 3.76
N VAL A 116 2.49 8.71 2.98
CA VAL A 116 2.53 9.73 1.93
C VAL A 116 2.67 9.14 0.53
N SER A 117 2.55 7.83 0.39
CA SER A 117 2.65 7.14 -0.90
C SER A 117 3.99 7.34 -1.62
N ALA A 118 5.10 7.41 -0.88
CA ALA A 118 6.43 7.67 -1.42
C ALA A 118 6.88 6.57 -2.40
N ASN A 119 7.08 6.93 -3.67
CA ASN A 119 7.48 5.99 -4.74
C ASN A 119 8.96 5.61 -4.63
N ASP A 120 9.83 6.56 -4.27
CA ASP A 120 11.25 6.32 -4.03
C ASP A 120 11.47 5.32 -2.88
N ALA A 121 10.68 5.40 -1.81
CA ALA A 121 10.70 4.41 -0.73
C ALA A 121 10.31 3.01 -1.23
N ALA A 122 9.28 2.90 -2.06
CA ALA A 122 8.86 1.63 -2.66
C ALA A 122 9.97 1.01 -3.52
N SER A 123 10.68 1.82 -4.34
CA SER A 123 11.78 1.35 -5.17
C SER A 123 12.99 0.88 -4.34
N VAL A 124 13.29 1.57 -3.22
CA VAL A 124 14.37 1.13 -2.31
C VAL A 124 13.99 -0.19 -1.62
N ILE A 125 12.75 -0.33 -1.16
CA ILE A 125 12.24 -1.60 -0.61
C ILE A 125 12.38 -2.71 -1.65
N ALA A 126 11.96 -2.45 -2.90
CA ALA A 126 12.06 -3.43 -3.98
C ALA A 126 13.49 -3.88 -4.23
N TRP A 127 14.44 -2.94 -4.25
CA TRP A 127 15.85 -3.27 -4.38
C TRP A 127 16.38 -4.08 -3.20
N ASP A 128 16.07 -3.65 -1.99
CA ASP A 128 16.58 -4.30 -0.77
C ASP A 128 16.05 -5.73 -0.60
N VAL A 129 14.76 -5.96 -0.88
CA VAL A 129 14.13 -7.28 -0.71
C VAL A 129 14.40 -8.19 -1.90
N GLY A 130 14.26 -7.66 -3.13
CA GLY A 130 14.35 -8.44 -4.37
C GLY A 130 15.75 -8.55 -4.96
N GLY A 131 16.75 -7.82 -4.42
CA GLY A 131 18.09 -7.71 -5.00
C GLY A 131 18.12 -6.87 -6.29
N SER A 132 16.97 -6.62 -6.88
CA SER A 132 16.73 -5.71 -8.00
C SER A 132 15.23 -5.38 -8.08
N VAL A 133 14.87 -4.25 -8.71
CA VAL A 133 13.45 -3.91 -8.95
C VAL A 133 12.76 -5.00 -9.78
N VAL A 134 13.43 -5.51 -10.82
CA VAL A 134 12.89 -6.59 -11.66
C VAL A 134 12.68 -7.88 -10.88
N GLY A 135 13.66 -8.30 -10.07
CA GLY A 135 13.54 -9.50 -9.23
C GLY A 135 12.42 -9.36 -8.20
N PHE A 136 12.23 -8.15 -7.65
CA PHE A 136 11.13 -7.87 -6.74
C PHE A 136 9.76 -7.96 -7.43
N VAL A 137 9.61 -7.40 -8.62
CA VAL A 137 8.36 -7.49 -9.41
C VAL A 137 8.01 -8.95 -9.71
N GLN A 138 8.98 -9.80 -10.00
CA GLN A 138 8.75 -11.24 -10.14
C GLN A 138 8.21 -11.86 -8.85
N GLN A 139 8.75 -11.48 -7.68
CA GLN A 139 8.23 -11.91 -6.37
C GLN A 139 6.82 -11.40 -6.12
N MET A 140 6.50 -10.14 -6.50
CA MET A 140 5.15 -9.59 -6.38
C MET A 140 4.13 -10.43 -7.16
N ASN A 141 4.44 -10.79 -8.41
CA ASN A 141 3.55 -11.59 -9.24
C ASN A 141 3.42 -13.03 -8.74
N ALA A 142 4.52 -13.65 -8.30
CA ALA A 142 4.47 -14.97 -7.68
C ALA A 142 3.59 -14.97 -6.42
N ARG A 143 3.74 -13.93 -5.57
CA ARG A 143 2.93 -13.81 -4.36
C ARG A 143 1.46 -13.54 -4.66
N ALA A 144 1.16 -12.76 -5.70
CA ALA A 144 -0.20 -12.56 -6.16
C ALA A 144 -0.85 -13.88 -6.60
N GLU A 145 -0.12 -14.73 -7.35
CA GLU A 145 -0.58 -16.05 -7.75
C GLU A 145 -0.86 -16.95 -6.53
N GLU A 146 0.04 -16.98 -5.53
CA GLU A 146 -0.14 -17.74 -4.28
C GLU A 146 -1.38 -17.29 -3.49
N LEU A 147 -1.73 -16.00 -3.55
CA LEU A 147 -2.95 -15.46 -2.96
C LEU A 147 -4.21 -15.72 -3.81
N GLY A 148 -4.07 -16.37 -4.97
CA GLY A 148 -5.16 -16.61 -5.91
C GLY A 148 -5.65 -15.34 -6.61
N CYS A 149 -4.75 -14.37 -6.84
CA CYS A 149 -5.04 -13.12 -7.54
C CYS A 149 -4.87 -13.31 -9.05
N THR A 150 -5.87 -13.87 -9.71
CA THR A 150 -5.80 -14.27 -11.12
C THR A 150 -5.96 -13.11 -12.12
N GLY A 151 -6.49 -11.98 -11.68
CA GLY A 151 -6.65 -10.77 -12.49
C GLY A 151 -5.55 -9.73 -12.26
N THR A 152 -4.46 -10.10 -11.58
CA THR A 152 -3.40 -9.17 -11.14
C THR A 152 -2.11 -9.39 -11.91
N ASN A 153 -1.51 -8.29 -12.35
CA ASN A 153 -0.14 -8.25 -12.86
C ASN A 153 0.54 -6.96 -12.41
N PHE A 154 1.68 -7.10 -11.74
CA PHE A 154 2.51 -5.98 -11.34
C PHE A 154 3.67 -5.80 -12.30
N THR A 155 4.00 -4.54 -12.63
CA THR A 155 5.16 -4.17 -13.46
C THR A 155 6.15 -3.28 -12.71
N CYS A 156 5.77 -2.76 -11.55
CA CYS A 156 6.60 -1.90 -10.70
C CYS A 156 6.21 -2.06 -9.23
N ALA A 157 7.06 -1.55 -8.33
CA ALA A 157 6.82 -1.59 -6.89
C ALA A 157 5.95 -0.44 -6.36
N HIS A 158 5.75 0.63 -7.13
CA HIS A 158 5.17 1.89 -6.66
C HIS A 158 3.81 2.24 -7.27
N GLY A 159 3.49 1.71 -8.47
CA GLY A 159 2.21 1.92 -9.14
C GLY A 159 2.14 3.22 -9.95
N LEU A 160 3.25 3.83 -10.36
CA LEU A 160 3.22 4.81 -11.45
C LEU A 160 2.66 4.15 -12.71
N PHE A 161 2.01 4.97 -13.53
CA PHE A 161 1.24 4.46 -14.66
C PHE A 161 2.06 3.59 -15.60
N ASP A 162 1.58 2.38 -15.80
CA ASP A 162 2.04 1.41 -16.78
C ASP A 162 0.83 0.58 -17.22
N TYR A 163 0.68 0.34 -18.53
CA TYR A 163 -0.45 -0.43 -19.08
C TYR A 163 -0.54 -1.86 -18.56
N GLY A 164 0.59 -2.44 -18.17
CA GLY A 164 0.65 -3.79 -17.63
C GLY A 164 0.40 -3.85 -16.13
N ASN A 165 0.40 -2.72 -15.39
CA ASN A 165 0.21 -2.70 -13.94
C ASN A 165 -1.27 -2.66 -13.59
N VAL A 166 -1.89 -3.83 -13.54
CA VAL A 166 -3.33 -4.01 -13.39
C VAL A 166 -3.67 -4.98 -12.26
N SER A 167 -4.86 -4.81 -11.69
CA SER A 167 -5.46 -5.76 -10.75
C SER A 167 -6.98 -5.63 -10.77
N THR A 168 -7.66 -6.38 -9.91
CA THR A 168 -9.10 -6.31 -9.71
C THR A 168 -9.43 -5.91 -8.28
N ALA A 169 -10.64 -5.38 -8.04
CA ALA A 169 -11.06 -5.02 -6.68
C ALA A 169 -11.07 -6.25 -5.75
N GLN A 170 -11.45 -7.41 -6.29
CA GLN A 170 -11.44 -8.67 -5.54
C GLN A 170 -10.02 -9.13 -5.18
N ASP A 171 -9.07 -9.05 -6.11
CA ASP A 171 -7.68 -9.45 -5.86
C ASP A 171 -7.00 -8.49 -4.87
N LEU A 172 -7.21 -7.18 -5.04
CA LEU A 172 -6.71 -6.19 -4.08
C LEU A 172 -7.26 -6.42 -2.67
N ALA A 173 -8.51 -6.88 -2.54
CA ALA A 173 -9.09 -7.22 -1.25
C ALA A 173 -8.38 -8.42 -0.60
N LYS A 174 -7.95 -9.44 -1.38
CA LYS A 174 -7.14 -10.57 -0.86
C LYS A 174 -5.77 -10.08 -0.37
N ILE A 175 -5.10 -9.24 -1.18
CA ILE A 175 -3.81 -8.65 -0.80
C ILE A 175 -3.95 -7.79 0.45
N ALA A 176 -4.99 -6.94 0.51
CA ALA A 176 -5.25 -6.08 1.67
C ALA A 176 -5.55 -6.90 2.94
N ALA A 177 -6.27 -8.02 2.82
CA ALA A 177 -6.51 -8.92 3.94
C ALA A 177 -5.22 -9.56 4.45
N ALA A 178 -4.32 -10.00 3.56
CA ALA A 178 -3.01 -10.52 3.92
C ALA A 178 -2.16 -9.44 4.64
N CYS A 179 -2.18 -8.20 4.14
CA CYS A 179 -1.52 -7.08 4.82
C CYS A 179 -2.11 -6.81 6.21
N ALA A 180 -3.43 -6.76 6.34
CA ALA A 180 -4.12 -6.45 7.60
C ALA A 180 -3.89 -7.50 8.69
N ALA A 181 -3.59 -8.73 8.32
CA ALA A 181 -3.20 -9.79 9.25
C ALA A 181 -1.84 -9.53 9.92
N ASN A 182 -1.02 -8.62 9.38
CA ASN A 182 0.26 -8.24 9.95
C ASN A 182 0.10 -7.02 10.87
N GLN A 183 0.45 -7.18 12.15
CA GLN A 183 0.29 -6.14 13.17
C GLN A 183 1.09 -4.87 12.84
N THR A 184 2.31 -4.98 12.29
CA THR A 184 3.11 -3.83 11.91
C THR A 184 2.46 -3.05 10.76
N PHE A 185 1.90 -3.77 9.77
CA PHE A 185 1.13 -3.12 8.71
C PHE A 185 -0.05 -2.33 9.28
N ALA A 186 -0.85 -2.95 10.15
CA ALA A 186 -2.01 -2.30 10.75
C ALA A 186 -1.63 -1.03 11.54
N GLN A 187 -0.53 -1.08 12.30
CA GLN A 187 0.00 0.07 13.04
C GLN A 187 0.42 1.21 12.09
N VAL A 188 1.22 0.90 11.05
CA VAL A 188 1.71 1.92 10.11
C VAL A 188 0.56 2.51 9.28
N ALA A 189 -0.35 1.66 8.77
CA ALA A 189 -1.51 2.11 8.01
C ALA A 189 -2.48 2.98 8.84
N GLY A 190 -2.53 2.76 10.17
CA GLY A 190 -3.29 3.55 11.13
C GLY A 190 -2.57 4.79 11.66
N THR A 191 -1.38 5.15 11.12
CA THR A 191 -0.58 6.27 11.60
C THR A 191 -0.95 7.57 10.88
N ALA A 192 -1.41 8.57 11.63
CA ALA A 192 -1.79 9.88 11.07
C ALA A 192 -0.57 10.73 10.70
N SER A 193 0.51 10.65 11.48
CA SER A 193 1.76 11.36 11.20
C SER A 193 2.95 10.57 11.73
N TYR A 194 4.09 10.71 11.07
CA TYR A 194 5.33 10.03 11.45
C TYR A 194 6.53 10.98 11.30
N VAL A 195 7.46 10.93 12.26
CA VAL A 195 8.69 11.72 12.23
C VAL A 195 9.79 10.88 11.59
N LEU A 196 10.19 11.24 10.39
CA LEU A 196 11.36 10.68 9.71
C LEU A 196 12.62 11.24 10.35
N PRO A 197 13.55 10.41 10.84
CA PRO A 197 14.77 10.86 11.50
C PRO A 197 15.74 11.51 10.52
N ALA A 198 16.75 12.19 11.07
CA ALA A 198 17.92 12.60 10.32
C ALA A 198 18.65 11.37 9.76
N THR A 199 19.32 11.56 8.62
CA THR A 199 20.11 10.53 7.94
C THR A 199 21.56 11.02 7.72
N ASN A 200 22.39 10.18 7.11
CA ASN A 200 23.73 10.62 6.70
C ASN A 200 23.71 11.80 5.72
N LEU A 201 22.63 11.98 4.94
CA LEU A 201 22.51 13.06 3.94
C LEU A 201 21.45 14.12 4.30
N ARG A 202 20.56 13.85 5.24
CA ARG A 202 19.55 14.78 5.76
C ARG A 202 19.83 15.05 7.22
N LYS A 203 20.19 16.30 7.53
CA LYS A 203 20.65 16.68 8.88
C LYS A 203 19.52 16.92 9.87
N ALA A 204 18.30 17.13 9.41
CA ALA A 204 17.13 17.39 10.25
C ALA A 204 16.08 16.31 10.06
N GLU A 205 15.37 15.97 11.12
CA GLU A 205 14.14 15.21 11.06
C GLU A 205 13.05 16.02 10.35
N HIS A 206 12.05 15.34 9.78
CA HIS A 206 10.87 16.00 9.26
C HIS A 206 9.61 15.12 9.44
N THR A 207 8.48 15.75 9.66
CA THR A 207 7.21 15.06 9.85
C THR A 207 6.50 14.87 8.51
N ILE A 208 6.04 13.64 8.26
CA ILE A 208 5.12 13.32 7.19
C ILE A 208 3.73 13.08 7.79
N SER A 209 2.67 13.46 7.06
CA SER A 209 1.30 13.32 7.53
C SER A 209 0.42 12.67 6.47
N SER A 210 -0.53 11.86 6.92
CA SER A 210 -1.47 11.16 6.06
C SER A 210 -2.37 12.15 5.32
N SER A 211 -2.61 11.88 4.04
CA SER A 211 -3.60 12.58 3.24
C SER A 211 -5.05 12.08 3.49
N ASN A 212 -5.22 11.05 4.30
CA ASN A 212 -6.55 10.52 4.64
C ASN A 212 -7.22 11.42 5.68
N SER A 213 -8.21 12.20 5.23
CA SER A 213 -8.97 13.11 6.10
C SER A 213 -9.71 12.41 7.24
N LEU A 214 -10.04 11.13 7.10
CA LEU A 214 -10.69 10.36 8.18
C LEU A 214 -9.76 10.12 9.38
N MET A 215 -8.44 10.32 9.22
CA MET A 215 -7.47 10.20 10.31
C MET A 215 -7.24 11.52 11.06
N ASN A 216 -7.84 12.63 10.63
CA ASN A 216 -7.74 13.91 11.31
C ASN A 216 -8.81 13.98 12.41
N SER A 217 -8.38 14.23 13.66
CA SER A 217 -9.27 14.35 14.81
C SER A 217 -10.38 15.43 14.68
N GLU A 218 -10.17 16.43 13.82
CA GLU A 218 -11.14 17.48 13.53
C GLU A 218 -12.24 17.04 12.53
N SER A 219 -12.00 15.99 11.75
CA SER A 219 -13.01 15.44 10.82
C SER A 219 -13.83 14.31 11.45
N ALA A 220 -13.54 13.92 12.69
CA ALA A 220 -14.26 12.89 13.42
C ALA A 220 -15.58 13.42 14.01
N ASN A 221 -16.51 13.80 13.17
CA ASN A 221 -17.92 13.77 13.51
C ASN A 221 -18.45 12.35 13.21
N TYR A 222 -18.06 11.41 14.07
CA TYR A 222 -18.62 10.07 14.16
C TYR A 222 -19.56 10.00 15.37
#